data_53df64ac1438941c75ef309d7c43ddba
#
_entry.id   53df64ac1438941c75ef309d7c43ddba
#
_cell.length_a   1.000
_cell.length_b   1.000
_cell.length_c   1.000
_cell.angle_alpha   90.00
_cell.angle_beta   90.00
_cell.angle_gamma   90.00
#
_symmetry.space_group_name_H-M   'P 1'
#
loop_
_entity.id
_entity.type
_entity.pdbx_description
1 polymer ?
#
loop_
_entity_poly.entity_id
_entity_poly.type
_entity_poly.pdbx_seq_one_letter_code
_entity_poly.pdbx_strand_id
1 'polypeptide(L)'
;MIKLIASDMDGTLLDNEHRISQENVDLIKYAQENNIIFIVATGRAYYEALPSLNEKNIDCDVISFNGGIVYDKNGTLISITPIVLKDLYYTTSVLKSLDINFQLYTKNTIYTNNIETDIQGYADLIRATGQTPNIEYLRKVADEKLKAGHVTEVDDIELFFNKKDNPPIKIIGISNDLEKLKKAKELLADNTNITVTSSGPNNIEIMDKNATKGHALKQISEIYNIPLDNILAIGDNLNDKSMFKLVKYSVAMENAVPELKKISRYITDKPNSESGVADTVTKILQEENPHLHKDINTKLIEAAIEATNFAYVPYSNFKVGAAILADNGKIYTGCNIENASYSPTNCAERTAIFKAVSEGVIKFKKIAVVGGPNGNLENYCPPCGVCRQVIAEFADNDFELILGTANNSYEVYNFFEEVLPLSFTAKELNK
;
A
#
# COMPACT_ATOMS: atom_id res chain seq x y z
N MET A 1 7.17 -2.23 -14.09
CA MET A 1 7.18 -1.25 -12.96
C MET A 1 5.95 -1.51 -12.09
N ILE A 2 6.15 -1.72 -10.80
CA ILE A 2 5.08 -1.97 -9.83
C ILE A 2 4.52 -0.62 -9.35
N LYS A 3 3.20 -0.49 -9.33
CA LYS A 3 2.46 0.72 -8.89
C LYS A 3 1.50 0.45 -7.74
N LEU A 4 1.19 -0.83 -7.47
CA LEU A 4 0.31 -1.24 -6.39
C LEU A 4 0.80 -2.56 -5.80
N ILE A 5 0.76 -2.67 -4.48
CA ILE A 5 1.05 -3.88 -3.71
C ILE A 5 -0.23 -4.26 -2.95
N ALA A 6 -0.74 -5.47 -3.18
CA ALA A 6 -1.86 -6.06 -2.47
C ALA A 6 -1.35 -7.19 -1.57
N SER A 7 -1.43 -7.02 -0.26
CA SER A 7 -0.97 -8.01 0.71
C SER A 7 -2.13 -8.66 1.44
N ASP A 8 -2.14 -9.98 1.51
CA ASP A 8 -2.91 -10.67 2.54
C ASP A 8 -2.39 -10.30 3.94
N MET A 9 -3.21 -10.56 4.96
CA MET A 9 -2.94 -10.14 6.32
C MET A 9 -2.49 -11.31 7.21
N ASP A 10 -3.33 -12.30 7.40
CA ASP A 10 -3.08 -13.44 8.29
C ASP A 10 -2.17 -14.48 7.63
N GLY A 11 -1.04 -14.82 8.28
CA GLY A 11 -0.05 -15.72 7.67
C GLY A 11 0.81 -15.07 6.60
N THR A 12 0.64 -13.77 6.35
CA THR A 12 1.37 -12.99 5.35
C THR A 12 1.98 -11.73 5.97
N LEU A 13 1.21 -10.65 6.14
CA LEU A 13 1.69 -9.37 6.70
C LEU A 13 1.89 -9.44 8.21
N LEU A 14 1.03 -10.19 8.90
CA LEU A 14 1.07 -10.41 10.34
C LEU A 14 1.96 -11.60 10.71
N ASP A 15 2.72 -11.44 11.81
CA ASP A 15 3.46 -12.52 12.45
C ASP A 15 2.51 -13.50 13.20
N ASN A 16 3.08 -14.51 13.85
CA ASN A 16 2.32 -15.51 14.62
C ASN A 16 1.65 -14.94 15.89
N GLU A 17 1.99 -13.71 16.28
CA GLU A 17 1.37 -12.98 17.40
C GLU A 17 0.39 -11.92 16.90
N HIS A 18 0.01 -11.98 15.61
CA HIS A 18 -0.89 -11.05 14.93
C HIS A 18 -0.42 -9.59 14.92
N ARG A 19 0.90 -9.35 14.83
CA ARG A 19 1.51 -8.02 14.78
C ARG A 19 2.18 -7.79 13.42
N ILE A 20 2.25 -6.53 12.99
CA ILE A 20 3.03 -6.12 11.82
C ILE A 20 4.45 -5.81 12.29
N SER A 21 5.46 -6.47 11.72
CA SER A 21 6.88 -6.22 12.02
C SER A 21 7.33 -4.84 11.58
N GLN A 22 8.42 -4.33 12.18
CA GLN A 22 8.94 -3.00 11.83
C GLN A 22 9.43 -2.95 10.38
N GLU A 23 10.04 -4.01 9.89
CA GLU A 23 10.51 -4.15 8.51
C GLU A 23 9.35 -4.06 7.50
N ASN A 24 8.20 -4.69 7.81
CA ASN A 24 6.99 -4.58 6.99
C ASN A 24 6.43 -3.15 7.03
N VAL A 25 6.46 -2.47 8.18
CA VAL A 25 6.06 -1.06 8.29
C VAL A 25 6.95 -0.17 7.43
N ASP A 26 8.27 -0.37 7.48
CA ASP A 26 9.24 0.42 6.73
C ASP A 26 9.08 0.22 5.21
N LEU A 27 8.83 -1.02 4.76
CA LEU A 27 8.49 -1.31 3.36
C LEU A 27 7.22 -0.56 2.93
N ILE A 28 6.15 -0.60 3.74
CA ILE A 28 4.87 0.04 3.40
C ILE A 28 5.07 1.55 3.27
N LYS A 29 5.74 2.18 4.22
CA LYS A 29 6.05 3.62 4.18
C LYS A 29 6.90 3.96 2.96
N TYR A 30 7.96 3.19 2.71
CA TYR A 30 8.79 3.37 1.53
C TYR A 30 7.97 3.30 0.22
N ALA A 31 7.07 2.32 0.09
CA ALA A 31 6.21 2.20 -1.06
C ALA A 31 5.30 3.44 -1.23
N GLN A 32 4.65 3.88 -0.15
CA GLN A 32 3.75 5.04 -0.16
C GLN A 32 4.48 6.35 -0.48
N GLU A 33 5.67 6.58 0.07
CA GLU A 33 6.53 7.73 -0.21
C GLU A 33 6.98 7.78 -1.69
N ASN A 34 7.05 6.62 -2.35
CA ASN A 34 7.39 6.49 -3.76
C ASN A 34 6.17 6.33 -4.68
N ASN A 35 4.98 6.75 -4.23
CA ASN A 35 3.72 6.71 -4.97
C ASN A 35 3.30 5.28 -5.42
N ILE A 36 3.70 4.25 -4.67
CA ILE A 36 3.20 2.90 -4.83
C ILE A 36 2.05 2.72 -3.83
N ILE A 37 0.87 2.41 -4.33
CA ILE A 37 -0.31 2.17 -3.47
C ILE A 37 -0.11 0.84 -2.74
N PHE A 38 -0.32 0.85 -1.43
CA PHE A 38 -0.36 -0.37 -0.62
C PHE A 38 -1.80 -0.63 -0.16
N ILE A 39 -2.26 -1.86 -0.31
CA ILE A 39 -3.58 -2.29 0.14
C ILE A 39 -3.49 -3.61 0.90
N VAL A 40 -4.38 -3.79 1.86
CA VAL A 40 -4.57 -5.05 2.58
C VAL A 40 -5.77 -5.80 2.01
N ALA A 41 -5.63 -7.12 1.79
CA ALA A 41 -6.71 -7.99 1.30
C ALA A 41 -6.91 -9.15 2.28
N THR A 42 -7.96 -9.11 3.10
CA THR A 42 -8.16 -10.03 4.22
C THR A 42 -9.55 -10.68 4.23
N GLY A 43 -9.67 -11.84 4.88
CA GLY A 43 -10.95 -12.45 5.23
C GLY A 43 -11.65 -11.79 6.43
N ARG A 44 -10.93 -10.96 7.19
CA ARG A 44 -11.45 -10.24 8.36
C ARG A 44 -12.48 -9.19 7.95
N ALA A 45 -13.36 -8.81 8.89
CA ALA A 45 -14.14 -7.60 8.77
C ALA A 45 -13.22 -6.36 8.84
N TYR A 46 -13.65 -5.24 8.24
CA TYR A 46 -12.88 -4.00 8.24
C TYR A 46 -12.47 -3.56 9.66
N TYR A 47 -13.42 -3.54 10.60
CA TYR A 47 -13.15 -3.15 12.00
C TYR A 47 -12.22 -4.13 12.75
N GLU A 48 -12.04 -5.36 12.25
CA GLU A 48 -11.11 -6.36 12.82
C GLU A 48 -9.68 -6.21 12.23
N ALA A 49 -9.55 -5.64 11.04
CA ALA A 49 -8.27 -5.36 10.41
C ALA A 49 -7.63 -4.05 10.91
N LEU A 50 -8.44 -3.03 11.19
CA LEU A 50 -7.99 -1.69 11.56
C LEU A 50 -7.06 -1.61 12.79
N PRO A 51 -7.28 -2.33 13.89
CA PRO A 51 -6.42 -2.20 15.08
C PRO A 51 -4.94 -2.43 14.79
N SER A 52 -4.59 -3.46 14.02
CA SER A 52 -3.20 -3.77 13.66
C SER A 52 -2.58 -2.72 12.74
N LEU A 53 -3.37 -2.11 11.85
CA LEU A 53 -2.93 -1.05 10.95
C LEU A 53 -2.74 0.27 11.71
N ASN A 54 -3.71 0.64 12.55
CA ASN A 54 -3.68 1.88 13.34
C ASN A 54 -2.54 1.90 14.35
N GLU A 55 -2.24 0.77 15.00
CA GLU A 55 -1.09 0.64 15.91
C GLU A 55 0.23 1.06 15.26
N LYS A 56 0.36 0.81 13.96
CA LYS A 56 1.56 1.11 13.18
C LYS A 56 1.45 2.40 12.34
N ASN A 57 0.37 3.15 12.47
CA ASN A 57 0.06 4.33 11.66
C ASN A 57 0.14 4.05 10.14
N ILE A 58 -0.49 2.95 9.71
CA ILE A 58 -0.60 2.55 8.30
C ILE A 58 -1.98 2.93 7.80
N ASP A 59 -2.03 3.92 6.90
CA ASP A 59 -3.25 4.30 6.19
C ASP A 59 -3.23 3.64 4.80
N CYS A 60 -4.13 2.68 4.58
CA CYS A 60 -4.24 1.98 3.31
C CYS A 60 -5.67 1.54 3.03
N ASP A 61 -5.97 1.26 1.77
CA ASP A 61 -7.23 0.63 1.39
C ASP A 61 -7.31 -0.81 1.92
N VAL A 62 -8.53 -1.24 2.24
CA VAL A 62 -8.77 -2.57 2.79
C VAL A 62 -9.83 -3.31 1.99
N ILE A 63 -9.44 -4.43 1.39
CA ILE A 63 -10.33 -5.46 0.88
C ILE A 63 -10.67 -6.37 2.06
N SER A 64 -11.90 -6.33 2.53
CA SER A 64 -12.41 -7.11 3.67
C SER A 64 -13.36 -8.22 3.20
N PHE A 65 -13.63 -9.18 4.08
CA PHE A 65 -14.47 -10.34 3.80
C PHE A 65 -14.09 -11.05 2.48
N ASN A 66 -12.78 -11.30 2.27
CA ASN A 66 -12.27 -11.94 1.05
C ASN A 66 -12.69 -11.25 -0.27
N GLY A 67 -13.01 -9.95 -0.25
CA GLY A 67 -13.48 -9.20 -1.42
C GLY A 67 -14.97 -8.88 -1.41
N GLY A 68 -15.67 -9.17 -0.31
CA GLY A 68 -17.08 -8.81 -0.13
C GLY A 68 -17.29 -7.30 0.01
N ILE A 69 -16.35 -6.61 0.64
CA ILE A 69 -16.39 -5.15 0.81
C ILE A 69 -15.00 -4.57 0.62
N VAL A 70 -14.92 -3.39 0.02
CA VAL A 70 -13.69 -2.60 -0.14
C VAL A 70 -13.90 -1.22 0.46
N TYR A 71 -12.97 -0.80 1.30
CA TYR A 71 -12.90 0.54 1.87
C TYR A 71 -11.62 1.24 1.42
N ASP A 72 -11.70 2.55 1.21
CA ASP A 72 -10.50 3.38 1.02
C ASP A 72 -9.78 3.62 2.36
N LYS A 73 -8.60 4.20 2.30
CA LYS A 73 -7.77 4.56 3.46
C LYS A 73 -8.45 5.50 4.47
N ASN A 74 -9.53 6.18 4.08
CA ASN A 74 -10.32 7.06 4.96
C ASN A 74 -11.54 6.36 5.55
N GLY A 75 -11.73 5.04 5.27
CA GLY A 75 -12.89 4.27 5.70
C GLY A 75 -14.14 4.51 4.85
N THR A 76 -14.00 5.13 3.67
CA THR A 76 -15.11 5.32 2.75
C THR A 76 -15.36 4.05 1.93
N LEU A 77 -16.62 3.65 1.79
CA LEU A 77 -16.99 2.47 1.00
C LEU A 77 -16.67 2.71 -0.49
N ILE A 78 -15.78 1.88 -1.05
CA ILE A 78 -15.47 1.87 -2.48
C ILE A 78 -16.41 0.92 -3.24
N SER A 79 -16.53 -0.32 -2.78
CA SER A 79 -17.37 -1.33 -3.43
C SER A 79 -17.90 -2.35 -2.43
N ILE A 80 -19.00 -3.01 -2.83
CA ILE A 80 -19.63 -4.07 -2.05
C ILE A 80 -20.17 -5.14 -3.00
N THR A 81 -19.99 -6.41 -2.66
CA THR A 81 -20.45 -7.58 -3.42
C THR A 81 -21.38 -8.42 -2.54
N PRO A 82 -22.67 -8.05 -2.44
CA PRO A 82 -23.62 -8.74 -1.59
C PRO A 82 -24.10 -10.04 -2.18
N ILE A 83 -24.52 -10.98 -1.33
CA ILE A 83 -25.22 -12.18 -1.76
C ILE A 83 -26.60 -11.79 -2.29
N VAL A 84 -26.98 -12.29 -3.46
CA VAL A 84 -28.29 -12.01 -4.04
C VAL A 84 -29.40 -12.62 -3.21
N LEU A 85 -30.52 -11.91 -3.03
CA LEU A 85 -31.63 -12.29 -2.15
C LEU A 85 -32.14 -13.72 -2.39
N LYS A 86 -32.26 -14.15 -3.66
CA LYS A 86 -32.65 -15.52 -4.01
C LYS A 86 -31.70 -16.57 -3.46
N ASP A 87 -30.38 -16.28 -3.53
CA ASP A 87 -29.34 -17.20 -3.09
C ASP A 87 -29.22 -17.20 -1.55
N LEU A 88 -29.57 -16.09 -0.88
CA LEU A 88 -29.73 -16.06 0.57
C LEU A 88 -30.81 -17.00 1.06
N TYR A 89 -32.04 -16.88 0.52
CA TYR A 89 -33.14 -17.76 0.90
C TYR A 89 -32.84 -19.25 0.60
N TYR A 90 -32.23 -19.51 -0.55
CA TYR A 90 -31.80 -20.87 -0.89
C TYR A 90 -30.80 -21.41 0.13
N THR A 91 -29.74 -20.65 0.41
CA THR A 91 -28.69 -21.05 1.36
C THR A 91 -29.25 -21.30 2.75
N THR A 92 -30.03 -20.36 3.27
CA THR A 92 -30.59 -20.50 4.64
C THR A 92 -31.62 -21.61 4.72
N SER A 93 -32.39 -21.88 3.66
CA SER A 93 -33.29 -23.05 3.63
C SER A 93 -32.53 -24.37 3.70
N VAL A 94 -31.39 -24.50 3.02
CA VAL A 94 -30.51 -25.68 3.13
C VAL A 94 -29.96 -25.83 4.54
N LEU A 95 -29.42 -24.75 5.13
CA LEU A 95 -28.85 -24.79 6.48
C LEU A 95 -29.91 -25.17 7.53
N LYS A 96 -31.09 -24.54 7.47
CA LYS A 96 -32.23 -24.86 8.36
C LYS A 96 -32.69 -26.31 8.20
N SER A 97 -32.78 -26.85 6.98
CA SER A 97 -33.20 -28.22 6.72
C SER A 97 -32.27 -29.27 7.31
N LEU A 98 -30.99 -28.89 7.54
CA LEU A 98 -29.96 -29.72 8.13
C LEU A 98 -29.73 -29.41 9.63
N ASP A 99 -30.54 -28.50 10.22
CA ASP A 99 -30.37 -28.03 11.58
C ASP A 99 -28.92 -27.55 11.83
N ILE A 100 -28.41 -26.72 10.93
CA ILE A 100 -27.13 -26.02 11.02
C ILE A 100 -27.39 -24.58 11.48
N ASN A 101 -26.82 -24.20 12.62
CA ASN A 101 -26.86 -22.81 13.07
C ASN A 101 -26.05 -21.91 12.13
N PHE A 102 -26.50 -20.66 11.91
CA PHE A 102 -25.79 -19.76 11.04
C PHE A 102 -25.85 -18.31 11.50
N GLN A 103 -24.82 -17.56 11.12
CA GLN A 103 -24.69 -16.12 11.28
C GLN A 103 -24.78 -15.45 9.91
N LEU A 104 -25.39 -14.25 9.88
CA LEU A 104 -25.45 -13.39 8.71
C LEU A 104 -24.51 -12.19 8.88
N TYR A 105 -23.46 -12.16 8.12
CA TYR A 105 -22.52 -11.03 8.07
C TYR A 105 -23.02 -10.00 7.08
N THR A 106 -23.17 -8.79 7.54
CA THR A 106 -23.58 -7.64 6.72
C THR A 106 -22.50 -6.56 6.72
N LYS A 107 -22.72 -5.47 5.99
CA LYS A 107 -21.79 -4.34 5.95
C LYS A 107 -21.47 -3.80 7.35
N ASN A 108 -22.45 -3.69 8.24
CA ASN A 108 -22.31 -2.96 9.50
C ASN A 108 -22.29 -3.86 10.74
N THR A 109 -22.90 -5.04 10.68
CA THR A 109 -23.03 -5.92 11.86
C THR A 109 -23.18 -7.39 11.45
N ILE A 110 -22.98 -8.28 12.39
CA ILE A 110 -23.25 -9.71 12.27
C ILE A 110 -24.56 -9.97 12.98
N TYR A 111 -25.54 -10.55 12.30
CA TYR A 111 -26.78 -11.02 12.92
C TYR A 111 -26.66 -12.50 13.31
N THR A 112 -27.09 -12.81 14.52
CA THR A 112 -27.20 -14.16 15.04
C THR A 112 -28.53 -14.39 15.73
N ASN A 113 -29.03 -15.64 15.73
CA ASN A 113 -30.22 -15.99 16.50
C ASN A 113 -29.90 -16.39 17.95
N ASN A 114 -28.65 -16.75 18.24
CA ASN A 114 -28.27 -17.23 19.58
C ASN A 114 -26.76 -17.07 19.80
N ILE A 115 -26.40 -16.03 20.56
CA ILE A 115 -24.98 -15.74 20.86
C ILE A 115 -24.30 -16.82 21.68
N GLU A 116 -25.03 -17.52 22.55
CA GLU A 116 -24.45 -18.59 23.36
C GLU A 116 -24.07 -19.81 22.49
N THR A 117 -24.89 -20.12 21.47
CA THR A 117 -24.57 -21.16 20.49
C THR A 117 -23.33 -20.79 19.70
N ASP A 118 -23.16 -19.50 19.34
CA ASP A 118 -21.97 -19.01 18.64
C ASP A 118 -20.72 -19.15 19.50
N ILE A 119 -20.79 -18.80 20.80
CA ILE A 119 -19.69 -18.96 21.75
C ILE A 119 -19.25 -20.42 21.84
N GLN A 120 -20.20 -21.35 21.89
CA GLN A 120 -19.89 -22.80 21.91
C GLN A 120 -19.24 -23.22 20.59
N GLY A 121 -19.74 -22.76 19.44
CA GLY A 121 -19.15 -23.01 18.12
C GLY A 121 -17.68 -22.54 18.03
N TYR A 122 -17.36 -21.35 18.52
CA TYR A 122 -15.98 -20.86 18.60
C TYR A 122 -15.13 -21.68 19.58
N ALA A 123 -15.70 -22.08 20.72
CA ALA A 123 -14.99 -22.95 21.67
C ALA A 123 -14.63 -24.29 21.04
N ASP A 124 -15.51 -24.85 20.24
CA ASP A 124 -15.29 -26.12 19.55
C ASP A 124 -14.25 -26.00 18.43
N LEU A 125 -14.21 -24.85 17.74
CA LEU A 125 -13.11 -24.54 16.81
C LEU A 125 -11.75 -24.57 17.51
N ILE A 126 -11.64 -23.94 18.66
CA ILE A 126 -10.40 -23.94 19.47
C ILE A 126 -10.05 -25.35 19.91
N ARG A 127 -11.03 -26.17 20.39
CA ARG A 127 -10.79 -27.58 20.76
C ARG A 127 -10.25 -28.39 19.58
N ALA A 128 -10.75 -28.15 18.37
CA ALA A 128 -10.30 -28.84 17.18
C ALA A 128 -8.83 -28.58 16.82
N THR A 129 -8.23 -27.49 17.32
CA THR A 129 -6.77 -27.20 17.20
C THR A 129 -5.95 -27.88 18.30
N GLY A 130 -6.57 -28.66 19.22
CA GLY A 130 -5.92 -29.27 20.37
C GLY A 130 -5.72 -28.35 21.57
N GLN A 131 -6.27 -27.14 21.52
CA GLN A 131 -6.19 -26.16 22.62
C GLN A 131 -7.42 -26.22 23.52
N THR A 132 -7.27 -25.78 24.78
CA THR A 132 -8.40 -25.65 25.71
C THR A 132 -8.99 -24.23 25.58
N PRO A 133 -10.28 -24.09 25.19
CA PRO A 133 -10.91 -22.79 25.08
C PRO A 133 -11.15 -22.15 26.44
N ASN A 134 -10.90 -20.86 26.55
CA ASN A 134 -11.31 -20.05 27.68
C ASN A 134 -12.71 -19.48 27.43
N ILE A 135 -13.75 -20.16 27.92
CA ILE A 135 -15.16 -19.78 27.71
C ILE A 135 -15.47 -18.40 28.30
N GLU A 136 -14.89 -18.03 29.43
CA GLU A 136 -15.10 -16.74 30.07
C GLU A 136 -14.53 -15.60 29.20
N TYR A 137 -13.36 -15.83 28.62
CA TYR A 137 -12.77 -14.90 27.66
C TYR A 137 -13.62 -14.75 26.38
N LEU A 138 -14.13 -15.88 25.84
CA LEU A 138 -15.00 -15.86 24.66
C LEU A 138 -16.30 -15.07 24.91
N ARG A 139 -16.91 -15.26 26.10
CA ARG A 139 -18.09 -14.47 26.52
C ARG A 139 -17.78 -12.99 26.63
N LYS A 140 -16.66 -12.63 27.27
CA LYS A 140 -16.23 -11.25 27.36
C LYS A 140 -16.10 -10.60 25.96
N VAL A 141 -15.46 -11.28 25.02
CA VAL A 141 -15.31 -10.81 23.64
C VAL A 141 -16.67 -10.68 22.95
N ALA A 142 -17.58 -11.65 23.12
CA ALA A 142 -18.92 -11.57 22.57
C ALA A 142 -19.71 -10.39 23.14
N ASP A 143 -19.65 -10.15 24.45
CA ASP A 143 -20.28 -9.00 25.11
C ASP A 143 -19.71 -7.67 24.61
N GLU A 144 -18.42 -7.57 24.40
CA GLU A 144 -17.77 -6.39 23.83
C GLU A 144 -18.26 -6.13 22.40
N LYS A 145 -18.36 -7.17 21.56
CA LYS A 145 -18.89 -7.07 20.19
C LYS A 145 -20.37 -6.67 20.16
N LEU A 146 -21.20 -7.21 21.08
CA LEU A 146 -22.59 -6.81 21.24
C LEU A 146 -22.73 -5.33 21.64
N LYS A 147 -21.97 -4.88 22.65
CA LYS A 147 -21.95 -3.48 23.09
C LYS A 147 -21.48 -2.51 22.02
N ALA A 148 -20.52 -2.93 21.19
CA ALA A 148 -20.01 -2.14 20.07
C ALA A 148 -20.95 -2.14 18.84
N GLY A 149 -22.01 -2.96 18.83
CA GLY A 149 -22.93 -3.10 17.71
C GLY A 149 -22.33 -3.93 16.54
N HIS A 150 -21.20 -4.58 16.75
CA HIS A 150 -20.58 -5.46 15.76
C HIS A 150 -21.30 -6.80 15.62
N VAL A 151 -22.06 -7.20 16.64
CA VAL A 151 -22.95 -8.36 16.64
C VAL A 151 -24.31 -7.90 17.16
N THR A 152 -25.39 -8.44 16.59
CA THR A 152 -26.77 -8.15 16.99
C THR A 152 -27.51 -9.50 17.07
N GLU A 153 -28.02 -9.83 18.26
CA GLU A 153 -28.88 -11.00 18.45
C GLU A 153 -30.32 -10.64 18.06
N VAL A 154 -30.95 -11.51 17.27
CA VAL A 154 -32.29 -11.28 16.71
C VAL A 154 -33.09 -12.58 16.65
N ASP A 155 -34.40 -12.51 16.80
CA ASP A 155 -35.27 -13.68 16.73
C ASP A 155 -35.34 -14.29 15.32
N ASP A 156 -35.30 -13.46 14.28
CA ASP A 156 -35.36 -13.89 12.89
C ASP A 156 -34.39 -13.10 12.02
N ILE A 157 -33.31 -13.75 11.60
CA ILE A 157 -32.27 -13.20 10.72
C ILE A 157 -32.83 -12.84 9.33
N GLU A 158 -33.85 -13.54 8.83
CA GLU A 158 -34.38 -13.32 7.47
C GLU A 158 -35.03 -11.94 7.29
N LEU A 159 -35.47 -11.28 8.38
CA LEU A 159 -35.95 -9.91 8.37
C LEU A 159 -34.87 -8.89 7.91
N PHE A 160 -33.61 -9.28 7.93
CA PHE A 160 -32.48 -8.43 7.57
C PHE A 160 -31.90 -8.69 6.17
N PHE A 161 -32.43 -9.65 5.42
CA PHE A 161 -31.94 -10.01 4.09
C PHE A 161 -32.10 -8.91 3.06
N ASN A 162 -33.15 -8.10 3.15
CA ASN A 162 -33.47 -7.07 2.16
C ASN A 162 -33.18 -5.64 2.67
N LYS A 163 -32.16 -5.47 3.50
CA LYS A 163 -31.76 -4.14 4.00
C LYS A 163 -30.76 -3.49 3.03
N LYS A 164 -31.22 -2.56 2.19
CA LYS A 164 -30.39 -1.88 1.18
C LYS A 164 -29.17 -1.17 1.77
N ASP A 165 -29.32 -0.56 2.94
CA ASP A 165 -28.25 0.18 3.61
C ASP A 165 -27.26 -0.73 4.35
N ASN A 166 -27.64 -2.00 4.57
CA ASN A 166 -26.85 -2.99 5.28
C ASN A 166 -26.98 -4.37 4.60
N PRO A 167 -26.51 -4.51 3.35
CA PRO A 167 -26.69 -5.73 2.57
C PRO A 167 -25.88 -6.90 3.12
N PRO A 168 -26.42 -8.13 3.01
CA PRO A 168 -25.75 -9.37 3.36
C PRO A 168 -24.54 -9.68 2.49
N ILE A 169 -23.41 -9.98 3.12
CA ILE A 169 -22.13 -10.22 2.46
C ILE A 169 -21.69 -11.68 2.57
N LYS A 170 -21.88 -12.27 3.75
CA LYS A 170 -21.43 -13.63 4.03
C LYS A 170 -22.39 -14.31 5.00
N ILE A 171 -22.59 -15.62 4.79
CA ILE A 171 -23.22 -16.50 5.76
C ILE A 171 -22.14 -17.44 6.29
N ILE A 172 -22.09 -17.64 7.63
CA ILE A 172 -21.28 -18.69 8.25
C ILE A 172 -22.26 -19.70 8.88
N GLY A 173 -22.25 -20.93 8.38
CA GLY A 173 -22.91 -22.06 9.01
C GLY A 173 -21.96 -22.79 9.95
N ILE A 174 -22.39 -23.08 11.19
CA ILE A 174 -21.58 -23.71 12.21
C ILE A 174 -22.27 -24.99 12.70
N SER A 175 -21.54 -26.10 12.74
CA SER A 175 -22.02 -27.36 13.25
C SER A 175 -20.86 -28.25 13.72
N ASN A 176 -21.05 -28.95 14.83
CA ASN A 176 -20.13 -30.02 15.29
C ASN A 176 -20.35 -31.34 14.54
N ASP A 177 -21.46 -31.47 13.83
CA ASP A 177 -21.75 -32.61 12.97
C ASP A 177 -21.16 -32.36 11.58
N LEU A 178 -19.99 -32.93 11.30
CA LEU A 178 -19.26 -32.76 10.05
C LEU A 178 -20.03 -33.36 8.84
N GLU A 179 -20.86 -34.38 9.05
CA GLU A 179 -21.68 -34.95 7.98
C GLU A 179 -22.78 -33.95 7.53
N LYS A 180 -23.38 -33.21 8.47
CA LYS A 180 -24.30 -32.13 8.16
C LYS A 180 -23.62 -31.06 7.30
N LEU A 181 -22.40 -30.62 7.67
CA LEU A 181 -21.64 -29.62 6.90
C LEU A 181 -21.26 -30.12 5.51
N LYS A 182 -20.84 -31.40 5.42
CA LYS A 182 -20.55 -32.03 4.12
C LYS A 182 -21.79 -32.07 3.23
N LYS A 183 -22.93 -32.50 3.76
CA LYS A 183 -24.19 -32.52 3.02
C LYS A 183 -24.65 -31.12 2.60
N ALA A 184 -24.46 -30.12 3.45
CA ALA A 184 -24.73 -28.73 3.09
C ALA A 184 -23.85 -28.28 1.90
N LYS A 185 -22.55 -28.58 1.93
CA LYS A 185 -21.64 -28.29 0.79
C LYS A 185 -22.10 -28.96 -0.51
N GLU A 186 -22.53 -30.24 -0.43
CA GLU A 186 -23.03 -30.98 -1.59
C GLU A 186 -24.31 -30.34 -2.16
N LEU A 187 -25.29 -30.00 -1.30
CA LEU A 187 -26.53 -29.35 -1.72
C LEU A 187 -26.33 -27.92 -2.30
N LEU A 188 -25.35 -27.19 -1.77
CA LEU A 188 -25.04 -25.84 -2.22
C LEU A 188 -24.15 -25.82 -3.48
N ALA A 189 -23.47 -26.92 -3.82
CA ALA A 189 -22.52 -26.99 -4.94
C ALA A 189 -23.15 -26.70 -6.32
N ASP A 190 -24.44 -27.02 -6.50
CA ASP A 190 -25.16 -26.77 -7.76
C ASP A 190 -25.48 -25.29 -7.99
N ASN A 191 -25.39 -24.45 -6.96
CA ASN A 191 -25.63 -23.02 -7.09
C ASN A 191 -24.34 -22.28 -7.53
N THR A 192 -24.23 -22.05 -8.82
CA THR A 192 -23.05 -21.40 -9.44
C THR A 192 -22.92 -19.90 -9.13
N ASN A 193 -23.86 -19.29 -8.40
CA ASN A 193 -23.80 -17.87 -8.01
C ASN A 193 -23.12 -17.65 -6.67
N ILE A 194 -22.88 -18.70 -5.90
CA ILE A 194 -22.24 -18.64 -4.60
C ILE A 194 -20.94 -19.43 -4.60
N THR A 195 -20.07 -19.06 -3.67
CA THR A 195 -18.86 -19.82 -3.31
C THR A 195 -19.04 -20.35 -1.90
N VAL A 196 -18.73 -21.64 -1.71
CA VAL A 196 -18.77 -22.30 -0.40
C VAL A 196 -17.35 -22.66 -0.01
N THR A 197 -16.85 -22.06 1.06
CA THR A 197 -15.51 -22.27 1.63
C THR A 197 -15.59 -22.68 3.08
N SER A 198 -14.48 -22.76 3.78
CA SER A 198 -14.40 -23.09 5.19
C SER A 198 -13.12 -22.48 5.76
N SER A 199 -13.20 -21.86 6.92
CA SER A 199 -12.05 -21.38 7.71
C SER A 199 -11.67 -22.34 8.84
N GLY A 200 -12.46 -23.39 9.06
CA GLY A 200 -12.21 -24.40 10.08
C GLY A 200 -12.99 -25.68 9.80
N PRO A 201 -12.74 -26.77 10.56
CA PRO A 201 -13.35 -28.07 10.30
C PRO A 201 -14.88 -28.08 10.52
N ASN A 202 -15.39 -27.24 11.41
CA ASN A 202 -16.79 -27.22 11.86
C ASN A 202 -17.56 -25.99 11.39
N ASN A 203 -17.14 -25.38 10.28
CA ASN A 203 -17.90 -24.31 9.62
C ASN A 203 -17.92 -24.44 8.10
N ILE A 204 -18.87 -23.72 7.52
CA ILE A 204 -18.89 -23.39 6.09
C ILE A 204 -19.16 -21.90 5.93
N GLU A 205 -18.49 -21.29 4.99
CA GLU A 205 -18.65 -19.87 4.65
C GLU A 205 -19.21 -19.76 3.24
N ILE A 206 -20.31 -19.04 3.11
CA ILE A 206 -21.02 -18.84 1.85
C ILE A 206 -21.01 -17.35 1.49
N MET A 207 -20.59 -17.04 0.29
CA MET A 207 -20.51 -15.71 -0.27
C MET A 207 -20.96 -15.66 -1.72
N ASP A 208 -21.19 -14.48 -2.29
CA ASP A 208 -21.33 -14.33 -3.74
C ASP A 208 -20.06 -14.84 -4.45
N LYS A 209 -20.22 -15.46 -5.62
CA LYS A 209 -19.09 -16.00 -6.39
C LYS A 209 -18.03 -14.96 -6.78
N ASN A 210 -18.45 -13.70 -6.89
CA ASN A 210 -17.56 -12.58 -7.21
C ASN A 210 -16.94 -11.94 -5.95
N ALA A 211 -17.39 -12.33 -4.75
CA ALA A 211 -16.77 -11.88 -3.50
C ALA A 211 -15.44 -12.62 -3.31
N THR A 212 -14.45 -12.27 -4.10
CA THR A 212 -13.08 -12.79 -4.05
C THR A 212 -12.08 -11.66 -4.00
N LYS A 213 -10.94 -11.88 -3.34
CA LYS A 213 -9.85 -10.90 -3.27
C LYS A 213 -9.42 -10.44 -4.67
N GLY A 214 -9.40 -11.36 -5.66
CA GLY A 214 -9.04 -11.03 -7.03
C GLY A 214 -10.08 -10.13 -7.72
N HIS A 215 -11.37 -10.38 -7.54
CA HIS A 215 -12.40 -9.52 -8.12
C HIS A 215 -12.33 -8.10 -7.53
N ALA A 216 -12.19 -7.99 -6.21
CA ALA A 216 -12.02 -6.70 -5.54
C ALA A 216 -10.74 -5.98 -5.99
N LEU A 217 -9.63 -6.69 -6.13
CA LEU A 217 -8.37 -6.14 -6.65
C LEU A 217 -8.52 -5.60 -8.08
N LYS A 218 -9.27 -6.32 -8.92
CA LYS A 218 -9.59 -5.85 -10.28
C LYS A 218 -10.39 -4.54 -10.27
N GLN A 219 -11.41 -4.43 -9.42
CA GLN A 219 -12.17 -3.18 -9.25
C GLN A 219 -11.27 -2.02 -8.81
N ILE A 220 -10.38 -2.24 -7.84
CA ILE A 220 -9.40 -1.25 -7.40
C ILE A 220 -8.47 -0.85 -8.55
N SER A 221 -7.97 -1.82 -9.32
CA SER A 221 -7.12 -1.57 -10.50
C SER A 221 -7.79 -0.64 -11.51
N GLU A 222 -9.09 -0.83 -11.76
CA GLU A 222 -9.90 0.02 -12.65
C GLU A 222 -10.09 1.44 -12.07
N ILE A 223 -10.40 1.55 -10.78
CA ILE A 223 -10.61 2.84 -10.08
C ILE A 223 -9.33 3.69 -10.08
N TYR A 224 -8.19 3.10 -9.78
CA TYR A 224 -6.90 3.79 -9.75
C TYR A 224 -6.22 3.86 -11.13
N ASN A 225 -6.84 3.30 -12.16
CA ASN A 225 -6.28 3.22 -13.52
C ASN A 225 -4.85 2.61 -13.53
N ILE A 226 -4.66 1.52 -12.76
CA ILE A 226 -3.40 0.79 -12.67
C ILE A 226 -3.57 -0.57 -13.38
N PRO A 227 -2.83 -0.82 -14.48
CA PRO A 227 -2.86 -2.12 -15.15
C PRO A 227 -2.49 -3.28 -14.20
N LEU A 228 -3.16 -4.43 -14.34
CA LEU A 228 -2.91 -5.62 -13.53
C LEU A 228 -1.44 -6.09 -13.62
N ASP A 229 -0.78 -5.85 -14.75
CA ASP A 229 0.66 -6.12 -14.93
C ASP A 229 1.58 -5.24 -14.08
N ASN A 230 1.05 -4.17 -13.49
CA ASN A 230 1.76 -3.26 -12.59
C ASN A 230 1.39 -3.50 -11.12
N ILE A 231 0.75 -4.62 -10.81
CA ILE A 231 0.32 -4.99 -9.46
C ILE A 231 1.15 -6.19 -8.98
N LEU A 232 1.60 -6.09 -7.70
CA LEU A 232 2.16 -7.20 -6.95
C LEU A 232 1.10 -7.67 -5.95
N ALA A 233 0.82 -8.98 -5.92
CA ALA A 233 -0.02 -9.61 -4.90
C ALA A 233 0.79 -10.62 -4.11
N ILE A 234 0.69 -10.57 -2.78
CA ILE A 234 1.37 -11.49 -1.87
C ILE A 234 0.37 -12.12 -0.90
N GLY A 235 0.53 -13.42 -0.63
CA GLY A 235 -0.38 -14.20 0.20
C GLY A 235 0.14 -15.59 0.53
N ASP A 236 -0.61 -16.33 1.35
CA ASP A 236 -0.21 -17.65 1.84
C ASP A 236 -1.25 -18.76 1.61
N ASN A 237 -2.52 -18.43 1.31
CA ASN A 237 -3.60 -19.40 1.31
C ASN A 237 -4.46 -19.36 0.04
N LEU A 238 -5.40 -20.31 -0.09
CA LEU A 238 -6.21 -20.52 -1.30
C LEU A 238 -7.13 -19.34 -1.63
N ASN A 239 -7.53 -18.51 -0.66
CA ASN A 239 -8.29 -17.28 -0.89
C ASN A 239 -7.50 -16.22 -1.67
N ASP A 240 -6.16 -16.30 -1.69
CA ASP A 240 -5.28 -15.41 -2.46
C ASP A 240 -5.12 -15.83 -3.93
N LYS A 241 -5.46 -17.08 -4.24
CA LYS A 241 -5.36 -17.66 -5.59
C LYS A 241 -6.03 -16.81 -6.65
N SER A 242 -7.14 -16.15 -6.30
CA SER A 242 -7.87 -15.28 -7.22
C SER A 242 -7.08 -14.01 -7.57
N MET A 243 -6.29 -13.43 -6.66
CA MET A 243 -5.38 -12.32 -6.94
C MET A 243 -4.19 -12.78 -7.80
N PHE A 244 -3.56 -13.91 -7.43
CA PHE A 244 -2.38 -14.44 -8.14
C PHE A 244 -2.62 -14.73 -9.61
N LYS A 245 -3.83 -15.14 -9.97
CA LYS A 245 -4.22 -15.42 -11.37
C LYS A 245 -4.38 -14.15 -12.22
N LEU A 246 -4.51 -12.99 -11.60
CA LEU A 246 -4.77 -11.73 -12.29
C LEU A 246 -3.52 -10.89 -12.50
N VAL A 247 -2.55 -10.99 -11.59
CA VAL A 247 -1.40 -10.08 -11.56
C VAL A 247 -0.15 -10.69 -12.18
N LYS A 248 0.73 -9.83 -12.66
CA LYS A 248 2.03 -10.25 -13.18
C LYS A 248 2.99 -10.69 -12.07
N TYR A 249 2.95 -10.03 -10.91
CA TYR A 249 3.85 -10.26 -9.78
C TYR A 249 3.10 -10.94 -8.64
N SER A 250 2.97 -12.26 -8.69
CA SER A 250 2.39 -13.06 -7.60
C SER A 250 3.49 -13.64 -6.72
N VAL A 251 3.37 -13.45 -5.41
CA VAL A 251 4.37 -13.84 -4.40
C VAL A 251 3.70 -14.74 -3.37
N ALA A 252 4.07 -16.01 -3.30
CA ALA A 252 3.65 -16.90 -2.22
C ALA A 252 4.61 -16.79 -1.03
N MET A 253 4.06 -16.77 0.19
CA MET A 253 4.87 -16.83 1.39
C MET A 253 5.59 -18.18 1.51
N GLU A 254 6.73 -18.22 2.23
CA GLU A 254 7.43 -19.49 2.54
C GLU A 254 6.49 -20.46 3.28
N ASN A 255 5.68 -19.96 4.20
CA ASN A 255 4.67 -20.74 4.93
C ASN A 255 3.38 -21.01 4.13
N ALA A 256 3.29 -20.59 2.86
CA ALA A 256 2.09 -20.75 2.05
C ALA A 256 1.78 -22.22 1.71
N VAL A 257 0.50 -22.50 1.47
CA VAL A 257 0.05 -23.81 1.01
C VAL A 257 0.70 -24.21 -0.33
N PRO A 258 1.01 -25.51 -0.54
CA PRO A 258 1.72 -25.96 -1.74
C PRO A 258 1.03 -25.59 -3.07
N GLU A 259 -0.30 -25.55 -3.08
CA GLU A 259 -1.09 -25.20 -4.25
C GLU A 259 -0.88 -23.75 -4.68
N LEU A 260 -0.72 -22.83 -3.72
CA LEU A 260 -0.47 -21.42 -4.01
C LEU A 260 0.97 -21.22 -4.50
N LYS A 261 1.95 -21.87 -3.88
CA LYS A 261 3.35 -21.86 -4.32
C LYS A 261 3.54 -22.31 -5.77
N LYS A 262 2.75 -23.31 -6.22
CA LYS A 262 2.83 -23.83 -7.60
C LYS A 262 2.41 -22.81 -8.68
N ILE A 263 1.55 -21.86 -8.34
CA ILE A 263 1.02 -20.88 -9.30
C ILE A 263 1.64 -19.49 -9.12
N SER A 264 2.44 -19.29 -8.07
CA SER A 264 3.14 -18.02 -7.82
C SER A 264 4.36 -17.86 -8.72
N ARG A 265 4.67 -16.64 -9.08
CA ARG A 265 5.90 -16.28 -9.81
C ARG A 265 7.12 -16.26 -8.90
N TYR A 266 6.92 -15.84 -7.64
CA TYR A 266 7.96 -15.76 -6.62
C TYR A 266 7.50 -16.48 -5.36
N ILE A 267 8.46 -16.95 -4.58
CA ILE A 267 8.23 -17.50 -3.23
C ILE A 267 9.19 -16.76 -2.29
N THR A 268 8.70 -16.35 -1.12
CA THR A 268 9.57 -15.69 -0.15
C THR A 268 10.57 -16.68 0.45
N ASP A 269 11.80 -16.21 0.72
CA ASP A 269 12.84 -17.02 1.38
C ASP A 269 12.54 -17.21 2.89
N LYS A 270 11.69 -16.32 3.46
CA LYS A 270 11.36 -16.24 4.87
C LYS A 270 9.86 -16.36 5.10
N PRO A 271 9.41 -16.96 6.21
CA PRO A 271 8.01 -16.97 6.59
C PRO A 271 7.51 -15.60 7.05
N ASN A 272 6.20 -15.50 7.33
CA ASN A 272 5.58 -14.30 7.88
C ASN A 272 6.19 -13.87 9.24
N SER A 273 6.62 -14.84 10.06
CA SER A 273 7.26 -14.59 11.36
C SER A 273 8.65 -13.94 11.29
N GLU A 274 9.27 -13.91 10.10
CA GLU A 274 10.60 -13.36 9.84
C GLU A 274 10.57 -12.22 8.79
N SER A 275 9.46 -11.49 8.70
CA SER A 275 9.29 -10.36 7.78
C SER A 275 9.49 -10.72 6.30
N GLY A 276 9.06 -11.90 5.88
CA GLY A 276 9.23 -12.41 4.51
C GLY A 276 8.62 -11.48 3.45
N VAL A 277 7.56 -10.72 3.79
CA VAL A 277 6.98 -9.70 2.91
C VAL A 277 8.00 -8.61 2.60
N ALA A 278 8.56 -7.98 3.63
CA ALA A 278 9.53 -6.89 3.47
C ALA A 278 10.77 -7.33 2.70
N ASP A 279 11.35 -8.48 3.07
CA ASP A 279 12.56 -9.02 2.42
C ASP A 279 12.35 -9.23 0.92
N THR A 280 11.27 -9.91 0.54
CA THR A 280 11.05 -10.30 -0.85
C THR A 280 10.52 -9.15 -1.71
N VAL A 281 9.55 -8.37 -1.20
CA VAL A 281 8.97 -7.27 -1.97
C VAL A 281 10.00 -6.17 -2.22
N THR A 282 10.90 -5.90 -1.26
CA THR A 282 12.01 -4.95 -1.47
C THR A 282 12.91 -5.40 -2.62
N LYS A 283 13.32 -6.68 -2.69
CA LYS A 283 14.13 -7.24 -3.79
C LYS A 283 13.42 -7.07 -5.13
N ILE A 284 12.13 -7.41 -5.20
CA ILE A 284 11.34 -7.29 -6.44
C ILE A 284 11.19 -5.81 -6.85
N LEU A 285 10.97 -4.88 -5.89
CA LEU A 285 10.94 -3.45 -6.19
C LEU A 285 12.27 -2.93 -6.71
N GLN A 286 13.40 -3.44 -6.21
CA GLN A 286 14.74 -3.08 -6.70
C GLN A 286 14.92 -3.47 -8.17
N GLU A 287 14.44 -4.63 -8.56
CA GLU A 287 14.54 -5.14 -9.92
C GLU A 287 13.56 -4.45 -10.89
N GLU A 288 12.30 -4.30 -10.49
CA GLU A 288 11.22 -3.87 -11.38
C GLU A 288 10.98 -2.35 -11.38
N ASN A 289 11.48 -1.66 -10.36
CA ASN A 289 11.41 -0.21 -10.19
C ASN A 289 12.79 0.41 -9.95
N PRO A 290 13.78 0.18 -10.82
CA PRO A 290 15.17 0.59 -10.59
C PRO A 290 15.33 2.11 -10.39
N HIS A 291 14.41 2.92 -10.91
CA HIS A 291 14.39 4.37 -10.70
C HIS A 291 14.16 4.78 -9.23
N LEU A 292 13.57 3.92 -8.39
CA LEU A 292 13.37 4.20 -6.96
C LEU A 292 14.68 4.11 -6.16
N HIS A 293 15.65 3.36 -6.68
CA HIS A 293 16.95 3.10 -6.04
C HIS A 293 18.08 3.96 -6.60
N LYS A 294 17.77 4.89 -7.52
CA LYS A 294 18.76 5.88 -7.94
C LYS A 294 19.20 6.67 -6.71
N ASP A 295 20.50 6.78 -6.54
CA ASP A 295 21.04 7.64 -5.51
C ASP A 295 20.54 9.07 -5.67
N ILE A 296 20.54 9.85 -4.60
CA ILE A 296 19.96 11.20 -4.59
C ILE A 296 20.67 12.13 -5.59
N ASN A 297 21.96 11.91 -5.85
CA ASN A 297 22.72 12.72 -6.79
C ASN A 297 22.23 12.47 -8.23
N THR A 298 22.02 11.20 -8.59
CA THR A 298 21.42 10.83 -9.90
C THR A 298 20.02 11.42 -10.07
N LYS A 299 19.16 11.37 -9.03
CA LYS A 299 17.82 11.98 -9.06
C LYS A 299 17.89 13.50 -9.29
N LEU A 300 18.82 14.18 -8.63
CA LEU A 300 19.04 15.62 -8.81
C LEU A 300 19.53 15.95 -10.22
N ILE A 301 20.46 15.17 -10.77
CA ILE A 301 20.96 15.37 -12.15
C ILE A 301 19.84 15.21 -13.16
N GLU A 302 19.02 14.16 -13.07
CA GLU A 302 17.89 13.95 -13.96
C GLU A 302 16.87 15.09 -13.88
N ALA A 303 16.54 15.57 -12.67
CA ALA A 303 15.67 16.72 -12.48
C ALA A 303 16.28 18.02 -13.06
N ALA A 304 17.59 18.19 -12.96
CA ALA A 304 18.29 19.32 -13.58
C ALA A 304 18.30 19.21 -15.11
N ILE A 305 18.51 18.01 -15.68
CA ILE A 305 18.42 17.76 -17.13
C ILE A 305 17.01 18.10 -17.64
N GLU A 306 15.97 17.63 -16.96
CA GLU A 306 14.58 17.93 -17.32
C GLU A 306 14.31 19.45 -17.31
N ALA A 307 14.85 20.16 -16.31
CA ALA A 307 14.70 21.61 -16.21
C ALA A 307 15.29 22.38 -17.40
N THR A 308 16.30 21.85 -18.10
CA THR A 308 16.86 22.49 -19.31
C THR A 308 15.85 22.65 -20.45
N ASN A 309 14.80 21.84 -20.48
CA ASN A 309 13.74 21.93 -21.51
C ASN A 309 12.96 23.24 -21.41
N PHE A 310 12.96 23.89 -20.24
CA PHE A 310 12.27 25.16 -19.98
C PHE A 310 13.20 26.38 -20.08
N ALA A 311 14.49 26.20 -20.41
CA ALA A 311 15.45 27.28 -20.50
C ALA A 311 15.06 28.27 -21.61
N TYR A 312 15.01 29.58 -21.26
CA TYR A 312 14.77 30.64 -22.19
C TYR A 312 16.09 31.33 -22.56
N VAL A 313 16.66 30.97 -23.72
CA VAL A 313 18.05 31.30 -24.08
C VAL A 313 18.18 31.84 -25.53
N PRO A 314 17.41 32.88 -25.90
CA PRO A 314 17.36 33.36 -27.28
C PRO A 314 18.65 34.05 -27.74
N TYR A 315 19.58 34.38 -26.83
CA TYR A 315 20.81 35.12 -27.14
C TYR A 315 22.03 34.21 -27.14
N SER A 316 22.21 33.39 -26.11
CA SER A 316 23.40 32.53 -25.98
C SER A 316 23.23 31.16 -26.60
N ASN A 317 22.00 30.65 -26.74
CA ASN A 317 21.69 29.25 -27.03
C ASN A 317 22.32 28.27 -26.03
N PHE A 318 22.72 28.74 -24.82
CA PHE A 318 23.32 27.92 -23.78
C PHE A 318 22.29 27.59 -22.72
N LYS A 319 21.83 26.32 -22.70
CA LYS A 319 20.81 25.85 -21.75
C LYS A 319 21.44 25.39 -20.47
N VAL A 320 20.90 25.83 -19.33
CA VAL A 320 21.29 25.38 -17.98
C VAL A 320 20.05 24.94 -17.20
N GLY A 321 20.17 23.83 -16.52
CA GLY A 321 19.20 23.36 -15.54
C GLY A 321 19.86 23.12 -14.19
N ALA A 322 19.12 23.36 -13.12
CA ALA A 322 19.55 23.10 -11.76
C ALA A 322 18.43 22.42 -10.96
N ALA A 323 18.83 21.55 -10.02
CA ALA A 323 17.92 20.94 -9.05
C ALA A 323 18.56 21.00 -7.66
N ILE A 324 17.85 21.58 -6.68
CA ILE A 324 18.31 21.75 -5.30
C ILE A 324 17.48 20.87 -4.35
N LEU A 325 18.18 20.13 -3.47
CA LEU A 325 17.58 19.32 -2.43
C LEU A 325 17.44 20.13 -1.14
N ALA A 326 16.21 20.29 -0.68
CA ALA A 326 15.91 20.90 0.59
C ALA A 326 16.07 19.93 1.77
N ASP A 327 16.23 20.44 2.99
CA ASP A 327 16.33 19.63 4.22
C ASP A 327 15.12 18.72 4.45
N ASN A 328 13.94 19.15 4.00
CA ASN A 328 12.70 18.38 4.08
C ASN A 328 12.57 17.26 3.01
N GLY A 329 13.61 17.04 2.20
CA GLY A 329 13.65 16.04 1.14
C GLY A 329 13.02 16.47 -0.20
N LYS A 330 12.37 17.65 -0.27
CA LYS A 330 11.77 18.17 -1.51
C LYS A 330 12.85 18.67 -2.46
N ILE A 331 12.69 18.40 -3.76
CA ILE A 331 13.56 18.88 -4.84
C ILE A 331 12.89 20.06 -5.53
N TYR A 332 13.62 21.16 -5.70
CA TYR A 332 13.21 22.32 -6.46
C TYR A 332 14.09 22.46 -7.70
N THR A 333 13.46 22.72 -8.85
CA THR A 333 14.16 22.84 -10.13
C THR A 333 14.12 24.27 -10.67
N GLY A 334 15.13 24.64 -11.44
CA GLY A 334 15.21 25.90 -12.14
C GLY A 334 15.96 25.78 -13.46
N CYS A 335 15.69 26.70 -14.36
CA CYS A 335 16.41 26.86 -15.62
C CYS A 335 16.93 28.29 -15.77
N ASN A 336 17.87 28.54 -16.67
CA ASN A 336 18.30 29.90 -16.98
C ASN A 336 17.27 30.62 -17.85
N ILE A 337 17.11 31.93 -17.56
CA ILE A 337 16.13 32.81 -18.19
C ILE A 337 16.88 34.09 -18.59
N GLU A 338 17.11 34.24 -19.88
CA GLU A 338 17.84 35.39 -20.45
C GLU A 338 16.96 36.61 -20.63
N ASN A 339 17.60 37.76 -20.66
CA ASN A 339 16.99 39.07 -20.94
C ASN A 339 17.85 39.88 -21.87
N ALA A 340 17.22 40.67 -22.78
CA ALA A 340 17.90 41.53 -23.74
C ALA A 340 18.85 42.55 -23.09
N SER A 341 18.57 43.00 -21.88
CA SER A 341 19.44 43.92 -21.15
C SER A 341 20.52 43.26 -20.30
N TYR A 342 20.70 41.95 -20.45
CA TYR A 342 21.65 41.07 -19.74
C TYR A 342 21.57 41.07 -18.20
N SER A 343 21.57 42.25 -17.55
CA SER A 343 21.56 42.38 -16.08
C SER A 343 20.43 41.62 -15.38
N PRO A 344 19.17 41.61 -15.89
CA PRO A 344 18.08 40.82 -15.34
C PRO A 344 18.16 39.32 -15.61
N THR A 345 19.10 38.86 -16.45
CA THR A 345 19.30 37.44 -16.73
C THR A 345 19.48 36.65 -15.46
N ASN A 346 18.68 35.59 -15.27
CA ASN A 346 18.75 34.71 -14.09
C ASN A 346 19.28 33.33 -14.46
N CYS A 347 20.26 32.86 -13.67
CA CYS A 347 20.81 31.52 -13.88
C CYS A 347 19.90 30.45 -13.26
N ALA A 348 20.03 29.20 -13.71
CA ALA A 348 19.23 28.07 -13.28
C ALA A 348 19.28 27.84 -11.76
N GLU A 349 20.46 27.94 -11.13
CA GLU A 349 20.67 27.76 -9.71
C GLU A 349 19.87 28.78 -8.90
N ARG A 350 19.93 30.06 -9.29
CA ARG A 350 19.14 31.12 -8.64
C ARG A 350 17.64 30.94 -8.83
N THR A 351 17.21 30.49 -10.00
CA THR A 351 15.79 30.17 -10.27
C THR A 351 15.30 29.06 -9.32
N ALA A 352 16.08 28.00 -9.14
CA ALA A 352 15.74 26.90 -8.22
C ALA A 352 15.68 27.37 -6.75
N ILE A 353 16.70 28.12 -6.29
CA ILE A 353 16.77 28.62 -4.92
C ILE A 353 15.63 29.62 -4.65
N PHE A 354 15.41 30.58 -5.51
CA PHE A 354 14.37 31.62 -5.30
C PHE A 354 12.97 31.04 -5.34
N LYS A 355 12.73 30.00 -6.14
CA LYS A 355 11.50 29.23 -6.12
C LYS A 355 11.28 28.56 -4.75
N ALA A 356 12.29 27.89 -4.22
CA ALA A 356 12.22 27.26 -2.90
C ALA A 356 12.00 28.29 -1.77
N VAL A 357 12.77 29.39 -1.78
CA VAL A 357 12.67 30.48 -0.79
C VAL A 357 11.29 31.14 -0.85
N SER A 358 10.72 31.34 -2.03
CA SER A 358 9.37 31.91 -2.20
C SER A 358 8.25 31.00 -1.65
N GLU A 359 8.54 29.71 -1.47
CA GLU A 359 7.65 28.72 -0.81
C GLU A 359 7.99 28.54 0.70
N GLY A 360 8.89 29.37 1.27
CA GLY A 360 9.26 29.35 2.68
C GLY A 360 10.37 28.35 3.05
N VAL A 361 11.05 27.76 2.06
CA VAL A 361 12.14 26.80 2.28
C VAL A 361 13.49 27.49 2.10
N ILE A 362 14.31 27.54 3.18
CA ILE A 362 15.57 28.29 3.23
C ILE A 362 16.79 27.45 3.62
N LYS A 363 16.64 26.13 3.79
CA LYS A 363 17.74 25.21 4.12
C LYS A 363 17.87 24.13 3.06
N PHE A 364 19.10 23.93 2.61
CA PHE A 364 19.39 23.03 1.50
C PHE A 364 20.62 22.17 1.79
N LYS A 365 20.67 20.98 1.22
CA LYS A 365 21.75 19.98 1.39
C LYS A 365 22.68 19.92 0.19
N LYS A 366 22.13 19.97 -1.02
CA LYS A 366 22.87 19.76 -2.28
C LYS A 366 22.21 20.49 -3.43
N ILE A 367 22.99 20.82 -4.45
CA ILE A 367 22.49 21.30 -5.73
C ILE A 367 23.19 20.56 -6.88
N ALA A 368 22.41 20.07 -7.85
CA ALA A 368 22.95 19.59 -9.12
C ALA A 368 22.79 20.64 -10.21
N VAL A 369 23.81 20.79 -11.04
CA VAL A 369 23.82 21.71 -12.20
C VAL A 369 24.27 20.96 -13.44
N VAL A 370 23.51 21.14 -14.53
CA VAL A 370 23.84 20.64 -15.88
C VAL A 370 23.68 21.78 -16.87
N GLY A 371 24.49 21.82 -17.91
CA GLY A 371 24.33 22.85 -18.94
C GLY A 371 25.26 22.69 -20.12
N GLY A 372 24.86 23.28 -21.25
CA GLY A 372 25.67 23.24 -22.44
C GLY A 372 25.06 23.98 -23.64
N PRO A 373 25.86 24.22 -24.68
CA PRO A 373 25.44 24.92 -25.88
C PRO A 373 24.44 24.07 -26.68
N ASN A 374 23.37 24.71 -27.17
CA ASN A 374 22.31 24.07 -27.96
C ASN A 374 21.68 22.82 -27.28
N GLY A 375 21.76 22.72 -25.94
CA GLY A 375 21.27 21.57 -25.17
C GLY A 375 22.18 20.34 -25.20
N ASN A 376 23.44 20.47 -25.66
CA ASN A 376 24.46 19.44 -25.51
C ASN A 376 25.00 19.47 -24.06
N LEU A 377 24.69 18.45 -23.26
CA LEU A 377 25.01 18.36 -21.84
C LEU A 377 26.15 17.35 -21.56
N GLU A 378 27.15 17.29 -22.46
CA GLU A 378 28.26 16.33 -22.33
C GLU A 378 29.37 16.81 -21.37
N ASN A 379 29.45 18.11 -21.10
CA ASN A 379 30.47 18.69 -20.24
C ASN A 379 29.90 19.29 -18.97
N TYR A 380 30.71 19.33 -17.90
CA TYR A 380 30.32 19.96 -16.65
C TYR A 380 30.11 21.46 -16.80
N CYS A 381 29.08 21.99 -16.16
CA CYS A 381 28.72 23.41 -16.19
C CYS A 381 28.78 23.97 -14.75
N PRO A 382 29.93 24.52 -14.31
CA PRO A 382 30.05 25.05 -12.96
C PRO A 382 29.27 26.37 -12.81
N PRO A 383 28.77 26.66 -11.58
CA PRO A 383 28.02 27.87 -11.28
C PRO A 383 28.88 29.13 -11.42
N CYS A 384 28.30 30.22 -11.96
CA CYS A 384 28.96 31.52 -12.03
C CYS A 384 29.17 32.16 -10.65
N GLY A 385 30.00 33.20 -10.55
CA GLY A 385 30.32 33.86 -9.29
C GLY A 385 29.10 34.38 -8.52
N VAL A 386 28.10 34.93 -9.23
CA VAL A 386 26.85 35.40 -8.60
C VAL A 386 26.06 34.24 -8.01
N CYS A 387 25.96 33.09 -8.70
CA CYS A 387 25.29 31.90 -8.20
C CYS A 387 26.00 31.33 -6.98
N ARG A 388 27.34 31.30 -6.99
CA ARG A 388 28.12 30.86 -5.83
C ARG A 388 27.81 31.70 -4.59
N GLN A 389 27.73 33.03 -4.73
CA GLN A 389 27.39 33.92 -3.61
C GLN A 389 25.94 33.70 -3.12
N VAL A 390 24.99 33.47 -4.01
CA VAL A 390 23.59 33.18 -3.62
C VAL A 390 23.50 31.83 -2.92
N ILE A 391 24.22 30.81 -3.38
CA ILE A 391 24.27 29.51 -2.72
C ILE A 391 24.85 29.67 -1.29
N ALA A 392 25.92 30.44 -1.12
CA ALA A 392 26.57 30.66 0.17
C ALA A 392 25.66 31.29 1.25
N GLU A 393 24.61 32.01 0.87
CA GLU A 393 23.64 32.60 1.79
C GLU A 393 22.78 31.54 2.49
N PHE A 394 22.49 30.42 1.80
CA PHE A 394 21.54 29.38 2.25
C PHE A 394 22.19 28.02 2.53
N ALA A 395 23.47 27.87 2.22
CA ALA A 395 24.23 26.62 2.37
C ALA A 395 24.88 26.51 3.75
N ASP A 396 24.83 25.32 4.34
CA ASP A 396 25.63 24.96 5.50
C ASP A 396 27.00 24.38 5.07
N ASN A 397 27.93 24.18 6.03
CA ASN A 397 29.32 23.79 5.76
C ASN A 397 29.46 22.44 5.02
N ASP A 398 28.47 21.57 5.12
CA ASP A 398 28.38 20.25 4.48
C ASP A 398 27.62 20.26 3.14
N PHE A 399 27.29 21.44 2.62
CA PHE A 399 26.59 21.58 1.36
C PHE A 399 27.43 21.08 0.17
N GLU A 400 26.82 20.26 -0.70
CA GLU A 400 27.47 19.68 -1.87
C GLU A 400 26.96 20.29 -3.19
N LEU A 401 27.92 20.64 -4.07
CA LEU A 401 27.66 20.93 -5.49
C LEU A 401 27.91 19.68 -6.32
N ILE A 402 26.94 19.31 -7.15
CA ILE A 402 27.02 18.19 -8.08
C ILE A 402 27.04 18.77 -9.49
N LEU A 403 28.09 18.50 -10.25
CA LEU A 403 28.19 18.85 -11.67
C LEU A 403 27.88 17.58 -12.47
N GLY A 404 26.78 17.59 -13.23
CA GLY A 404 26.30 16.41 -13.97
C GLY A 404 26.36 16.57 -15.47
N THR A 405 26.18 15.46 -16.18
CA THR A 405 26.11 15.36 -17.64
C THR A 405 24.89 14.54 -18.09
N ALA A 406 24.55 14.58 -19.39
CA ALA A 406 23.41 13.87 -19.94
C ALA A 406 23.46 12.33 -19.77
N ASN A 407 24.65 11.75 -19.65
CA ASN A 407 24.84 10.31 -19.43
C ASN A 407 24.90 9.91 -17.95
N ASN A 408 24.49 10.83 -17.05
CA ASN A 408 24.51 10.67 -15.60
C ASN A 408 25.92 10.51 -14.98
N SER A 409 26.99 10.85 -15.70
CA SER A 409 28.29 11.04 -15.09
C SER A 409 28.27 12.31 -14.26
N TYR A 410 28.92 12.30 -13.08
CA TYR A 410 28.96 13.48 -12.23
C TYR A 410 30.19 13.52 -11.33
N GLU A 411 30.51 14.72 -10.87
CA GLU A 411 31.47 15.00 -9.82
C GLU A 411 30.77 15.74 -8.67
N VAL A 412 31.22 15.49 -7.45
CA VAL A 412 30.68 16.09 -6.23
C VAL A 412 31.77 16.90 -5.55
N TYR A 413 31.47 18.13 -5.16
CA TYR A 413 32.37 19.07 -4.54
C TYR A 413 31.79 19.55 -3.22
N ASN A 414 32.62 19.67 -2.16
CA ASN A 414 32.24 20.44 -0.99
C ASN A 414 32.23 21.92 -1.36
N PHE A 415 31.09 22.57 -1.10
CA PHE A 415 30.88 23.91 -1.64
C PHE A 415 31.85 24.94 -1.07
N PHE A 416 32.04 24.96 0.24
CA PHE A 416 32.90 25.96 0.91
C PHE A 416 34.41 25.66 0.84
N GLU A 417 34.78 24.42 0.71
CA GLU A 417 36.18 24.02 0.63
C GLU A 417 36.74 24.13 -0.80
N GLU A 418 35.92 23.73 -1.81
CA GLU A 418 36.42 23.55 -3.18
C GLU A 418 35.85 24.58 -4.17
N VAL A 419 34.61 25.09 -3.93
CA VAL A 419 33.91 25.93 -4.92
C VAL A 419 33.94 27.42 -4.57
N LEU A 420 33.80 27.77 -3.28
CA LEU A 420 33.85 29.17 -2.81
C LEU A 420 34.59 29.29 -1.46
N PRO A 421 35.89 28.98 -1.44
CA PRO A 421 36.71 29.23 -0.23
C PRO A 421 36.79 30.72 0.08
N LEU A 422 36.89 31.07 1.37
CA LEU A 422 36.96 32.47 1.87
C LEU A 422 35.75 33.32 1.46
N SER A 423 34.55 32.70 1.40
CA SER A 423 33.31 33.39 1.06
C SER A 423 32.90 34.41 2.10
N PHE A 424 32.34 35.53 1.68
CA PHE A 424 31.64 36.47 2.57
C PHE A 424 30.22 35.92 2.84
N THR A 425 29.90 35.73 4.12
CA THR A 425 28.60 35.13 4.53
C THR A 425 27.94 35.99 5.61
N ALA A 426 26.72 35.69 6.00
CA ALA A 426 25.99 36.37 7.06
C ALA A 426 26.75 36.36 8.42
N LYS A 427 27.68 35.41 8.62
CA LYS A 427 28.52 35.32 9.84
C LYS A 427 29.41 36.55 10.02
N GLU A 428 29.90 37.16 8.94
CA GLU A 428 30.73 38.37 8.98
C GLU A 428 29.94 39.62 9.33
N LEU A 429 28.61 39.60 9.15
CA LEU A 429 27.72 40.71 9.50
C LEU A 429 27.22 40.68 10.93
N ASN A 430 27.23 39.51 11.56
CA ASN A 430 26.68 39.31 12.91
C ASN A 430 27.80 39.26 13.97
N LYS A 431 28.77 40.18 13.90
CA LYS A 431 29.81 40.35 14.92
C LYS A 431 29.31 41.10 16.15
#